data_1746e0402be7f94e1dfcf6807e9ab878
#
_entry.id   1746e0402be7f94e1dfcf6807e9ab878
#
_cell.length_a   1.000
_cell.length_b   1.000
_cell.length_c   1.000
_cell.angle_alpha   90.00
_cell.angle_beta   90.00
_cell.angle_gamma   90.00
#
_symmetry.space_group_name_H-M   'P 1'
#
loop_
_entity.id
_entity.type
_entity.pdbx_description
1 polymer ?
#
loop_
_entity_poly.entity_id
_entity_poly.type
_entity_poly.pdbx_seq_one_letter_code
_entity_poly.pdbx_strand_id
1 'polypeptide(L)'
;MGTQTPLSENYKQYPVDLPCDENEALALLRMQTARGLGIQSAHLLLALCGTAQALWNPQNEDQQQARHLAQTKFPDLFSTSTDQRALREWARVQSLGLWTWSLTLGPYPHNLKQCPDAPLILFGQGPLNALGLNHPHRHRKLISVVGTRSMTPYGQDFLIDFMADLATTGVIVVSGLAQGVDICAQLQAHKNGLPTISCLAHGMHQIYPAHHKKHLPLLLEQGGLITEYWYGERAQPAQFVRRNRIIAGLSEVTLVVESPRKGGSMITAHLAKSYERTLCAVPGRTGDLNSAGCLDVLARPDYAHLVRHAADLFRHMGWDDFVPQTRKQVVPELNLAQQDVLRALRQRGRATADHLSVDTHRPVSEVMGILLGLEIAEVLYRVEGGWFVPKTARN
;
A
#
# COMPACT_ATOMS: atom_id res chain seq x y z
N MET A 1 29.75 -16.00 -13.68
CA MET A 1 28.53 -16.81 -13.52
C MET A 1 28.20 -16.78 -12.05
N GLY A 2 27.35 -15.81 -11.63
CA GLY A 2 26.93 -15.68 -10.26
C GLY A 2 25.67 -16.53 -10.05
N THR A 3 25.78 -17.52 -9.22
CA THR A 3 24.67 -18.35 -8.78
C THR A 3 23.63 -17.47 -8.06
N GLN A 4 22.48 -17.30 -8.68
CA GLN A 4 21.31 -16.69 -8.04
C GLN A 4 20.85 -17.66 -6.93
N THR A 5 21.09 -17.31 -5.68
CA THR A 5 20.48 -17.99 -4.53
C THR A 5 18.96 -17.78 -4.62
N PRO A 6 18.16 -18.84 -4.67
CA PRO A 6 16.71 -18.69 -4.67
C PRO A 6 16.27 -18.06 -3.35
N LEU A 7 15.34 -17.10 -3.40
CA LEU A 7 14.74 -16.42 -2.25
C LEU A 7 14.01 -17.38 -1.27
N SER A 8 14.01 -18.68 -1.56
CA SER A 8 13.22 -19.70 -0.87
C SER A 8 13.77 -20.22 0.46
N GLU A 9 15.02 -19.93 0.84
CA GLU A 9 15.61 -20.62 2.00
C GLU A 9 15.30 -19.97 3.37
N ASN A 10 14.92 -18.70 3.43
CA ASN A 10 14.69 -18.00 4.71
C ASN A 10 13.23 -17.98 5.21
N TYR A 11 12.27 -18.55 4.47
CA TYR A 11 10.85 -18.35 4.78
C TYR A 11 10.08 -19.61 5.26
N LYS A 12 10.77 -20.71 5.53
CA LYS A 12 10.16 -22.01 5.94
C LYS A 12 9.64 -22.06 7.40
N GLN A 13 9.73 -20.98 8.18
CA GLN A 13 9.46 -21.05 9.65
C GLN A 13 8.11 -20.47 10.09
N TYR A 14 7.23 -20.01 9.21
CA TYR A 14 5.94 -19.48 9.64
C TYR A 14 4.86 -20.56 9.54
N PRO A 15 4.09 -20.81 10.62
CA PRO A 15 2.98 -21.76 10.56
C PRO A 15 1.98 -21.29 9.51
N VAL A 16 1.72 -22.16 8.56
CA VAL A 16 0.68 -21.95 7.53
C VAL A 16 -0.66 -22.19 8.22
N ASP A 17 -1.37 -21.11 8.56
CA ASP A 17 -2.76 -21.24 8.99
C ASP A 17 -3.56 -21.82 7.82
N LEU A 18 -4.16 -22.98 8.06
CA LEU A 18 -5.01 -23.79 7.19
C LEU A 18 -4.71 -23.62 5.68
N PRO A 19 -4.11 -24.60 5.04
CA PRO A 19 -3.88 -24.55 3.60
C PRO A 19 -5.20 -24.33 2.88
N CYS A 20 -5.20 -23.52 1.82
CA CYS A 20 -6.29 -23.45 0.88
C CYS A 20 -6.60 -24.86 0.38
N ASP A 21 -7.88 -25.26 0.34
CA ASP A 21 -8.28 -26.53 -0.25
C ASP A 21 -7.78 -26.61 -1.68
N GLU A 22 -7.03 -27.68 -2.01
CA GLU A 22 -6.37 -27.82 -3.32
C GLU A 22 -7.38 -27.87 -4.46
N ASN A 23 -8.49 -28.58 -4.29
CA ASN A 23 -9.51 -28.72 -5.32
C ASN A 23 -10.19 -27.38 -5.58
N GLU A 24 -10.43 -26.62 -4.52
CA GLU A 24 -10.98 -25.26 -4.62
C GLU A 24 -9.99 -24.30 -5.30
N ALA A 25 -8.72 -24.33 -4.93
CA ALA A 25 -7.68 -23.52 -5.55
C ALA A 25 -7.57 -23.81 -7.05
N LEU A 26 -7.54 -25.09 -7.44
CA LEU A 26 -7.51 -25.50 -8.83
C LEU A 26 -8.76 -25.05 -9.61
N ALA A 27 -9.95 -25.18 -8.98
CA ALA A 27 -11.19 -24.70 -9.59
C ALA A 27 -11.16 -23.18 -9.82
N LEU A 28 -10.72 -22.39 -8.85
CA LEU A 28 -10.58 -20.94 -8.98
C LEU A 28 -9.53 -20.55 -10.03
N LEU A 29 -8.42 -21.28 -10.12
CA LEU A 29 -7.42 -21.08 -11.17
C LEU A 29 -7.97 -21.37 -12.57
N ARG A 30 -8.78 -22.42 -12.73
CA ARG A 30 -9.47 -22.70 -13.98
C ARG A 30 -10.41 -21.55 -14.35
N MET A 31 -11.21 -21.05 -13.39
CA MET A 31 -12.10 -19.90 -13.62
C MET A 31 -11.32 -18.63 -14.01
N GLN A 32 -10.19 -18.38 -13.39
CA GLN A 32 -9.36 -17.20 -13.67
C GLN A 32 -8.75 -17.23 -15.09
N THR A 33 -8.50 -18.41 -15.65
CA THR A 33 -7.86 -18.57 -16.96
C THR A 33 -8.82 -18.80 -18.11
N ALA A 34 -10.09 -19.13 -17.83
CA ALA A 34 -11.08 -19.40 -18.84
C ALA A 34 -11.37 -18.16 -19.70
N ARG A 35 -11.33 -18.32 -21.03
CA ARG A 35 -11.58 -17.21 -21.95
C ARG A 35 -13.00 -16.70 -21.82
N GLY A 36 -13.16 -15.39 -21.79
CA GLY A 36 -14.46 -14.73 -21.71
C GLY A 36 -15.12 -14.74 -20.31
N LEU A 37 -14.58 -15.48 -19.35
CA LEU A 37 -15.08 -15.47 -17.97
C LEU A 37 -14.47 -14.27 -17.20
N GLY A 38 -15.22 -13.16 -17.21
CA GLY A 38 -14.85 -11.98 -16.43
C GLY A 38 -15.15 -12.16 -14.94
N ILE A 39 -14.55 -11.30 -14.10
CA ILE A 39 -14.67 -11.36 -12.63
C ILE A 39 -16.13 -11.35 -12.16
N GLN A 40 -16.99 -10.52 -12.73
CA GLN A 40 -18.41 -10.44 -12.36
C GLN A 40 -19.17 -11.74 -12.67
N SER A 41 -18.93 -12.33 -13.86
CA SER A 41 -19.53 -13.62 -14.23
C SER A 41 -19.03 -14.74 -13.34
N ALA A 42 -17.75 -14.71 -12.96
CA ALA A 42 -17.20 -15.68 -12.02
C ALA A 42 -17.85 -15.56 -10.63
N HIS A 43 -18.03 -14.33 -10.12
CA HIS A 43 -18.76 -14.11 -8.86
C HIS A 43 -20.21 -14.59 -8.91
N LEU A 44 -20.92 -14.37 -10.03
CA LEU A 44 -22.29 -14.90 -10.21
C LEU A 44 -22.33 -16.43 -10.17
N LEU A 45 -21.39 -17.11 -10.85
CA LEU A 45 -21.27 -18.56 -10.79
C LEU A 45 -20.99 -19.05 -9.36
N LEU A 46 -20.08 -18.38 -8.66
CA LEU A 46 -19.75 -18.73 -7.26
C LEU A 46 -20.93 -18.48 -6.32
N ALA A 47 -21.73 -17.44 -6.54
CA ALA A 47 -22.93 -17.19 -5.76
C ALA A 47 -23.97 -18.32 -5.89
N LEU A 48 -24.08 -18.93 -7.08
CA LEU A 48 -24.97 -20.08 -7.33
C LEU A 48 -24.38 -21.39 -6.76
N CYS A 49 -23.07 -21.55 -6.83
CA CYS A 49 -22.41 -22.81 -6.47
C CYS A 49 -21.99 -22.89 -4.98
N GLY A 50 -21.80 -21.76 -4.34
CA GLY A 50 -21.20 -21.67 -3.00
C GLY A 50 -19.67 -21.83 -3.02
N THR A 51 -19.14 -22.78 -3.80
CA THR A 51 -17.71 -23.05 -3.99
C THR A 51 -17.37 -23.22 -5.46
N ALA A 52 -16.12 -22.97 -5.85
CA ALA A 52 -15.71 -23.16 -7.23
C ALA A 52 -15.68 -24.62 -7.64
N GLN A 53 -15.24 -25.51 -6.76
CA GLN A 53 -15.20 -26.97 -7.03
C GLN A 53 -16.59 -27.55 -7.33
N ALA A 54 -17.68 -26.97 -6.83
CA ALA A 54 -19.03 -27.42 -7.09
C ALA A 54 -19.41 -27.32 -8.59
N LEU A 55 -18.75 -26.48 -9.38
CA LEU A 55 -18.90 -26.47 -10.84
C LEU A 55 -18.45 -27.78 -11.50
N TRP A 56 -17.50 -28.49 -10.90
CA TRP A 56 -17.03 -29.81 -11.41
C TRP A 56 -17.77 -30.98 -10.78
N ASN A 57 -18.20 -30.83 -9.52
CA ASN A 57 -18.89 -31.86 -8.75
C ASN A 57 -20.19 -31.31 -8.13
N PRO A 58 -21.23 -31.01 -8.96
CA PRO A 58 -22.48 -30.44 -8.46
C PRO A 58 -23.26 -31.46 -7.61
N GLN A 59 -23.77 -31.03 -6.45
CA GLN A 59 -24.49 -31.86 -5.48
C GLN A 59 -26.00 -31.53 -5.41
N ASN A 60 -26.44 -30.43 -6.04
CA ASN A 60 -27.84 -29.99 -6.08
C ASN A 60 -28.19 -29.36 -7.41
N GLU A 61 -29.49 -29.04 -7.61
CA GLU A 61 -30.02 -28.51 -8.83
C GLU A 61 -29.42 -27.14 -9.22
N ASP A 62 -29.24 -26.25 -8.25
CA ASP A 62 -28.65 -24.92 -8.49
C ASP A 62 -27.23 -25.03 -9.05
N GLN A 63 -26.42 -25.90 -8.47
CA GLN A 63 -25.05 -26.17 -8.92
C GLN A 63 -25.02 -26.85 -10.30
N GLN A 64 -25.98 -27.74 -10.60
CA GLN A 64 -26.12 -28.35 -11.91
C GLN A 64 -26.51 -27.31 -12.96
N GLN A 65 -27.42 -26.40 -12.61
CA GLN A 65 -27.80 -25.29 -13.49
C GLN A 65 -26.63 -24.33 -13.72
N ALA A 66 -25.89 -23.98 -12.68
CA ALA A 66 -24.70 -23.13 -12.79
C ALA A 66 -23.63 -23.78 -13.69
N ARG A 67 -23.40 -25.10 -13.54
CA ARG A 67 -22.48 -25.85 -14.39
C ARG A 67 -22.95 -25.84 -15.86
N HIS A 68 -24.22 -26.10 -16.12
CA HIS A 68 -24.77 -26.05 -17.48
C HIS A 68 -24.63 -24.66 -18.12
N LEU A 69 -24.91 -23.61 -17.35
CA LEU A 69 -24.71 -22.23 -17.79
C LEU A 69 -23.24 -21.95 -18.11
N ALA A 70 -22.34 -22.41 -17.24
CA ALA A 70 -20.90 -22.24 -17.41
C ALA A 70 -20.37 -23.01 -18.65
N GLN A 71 -20.84 -24.24 -18.88
CA GLN A 71 -20.48 -25.04 -20.06
C GLN A 71 -20.95 -24.38 -21.36
N THR A 72 -22.15 -23.77 -21.36
CA THR A 72 -22.72 -23.13 -22.53
C THR A 72 -22.02 -21.80 -22.85
N LYS A 73 -21.78 -20.95 -21.81
CA LYS A 73 -21.23 -19.61 -22.02
C LYS A 73 -19.71 -19.56 -22.03
N PHE A 74 -19.04 -20.46 -21.31
CA PHE A 74 -17.60 -20.49 -21.11
C PHE A 74 -17.04 -21.90 -21.32
N PRO A 75 -17.18 -22.49 -22.52
CA PRO A 75 -16.78 -23.88 -22.75
C PRO A 75 -15.29 -24.14 -22.51
N ASP A 76 -14.45 -23.10 -22.66
CA ASP A 76 -13.01 -23.16 -22.37
C ASP A 76 -12.72 -23.47 -20.92
N LEU A 77 -13.64 -23.15 -20.00
CA LEU A 77 -13.49 -23.41 -18.56
C LEU A 77 -13.26 -24.92 -18.25
N PHE A 78 -13.90 -25.80 -19.04
CA PHE A 78 -13.82 -27.24 -18.86
C PHE A 78 -12.85 -27.91 -19.85
N SER A 79 -12.05 -27.13 -20.56
CA SER A 79 -11.07 -27.66 -21.53
C SER A 79 -9.86 -28.27 -20.84
N THR A 80 -9.28 -29.30 -21.47
CA THR A 80 -8.03 -29.92 -20.99
C THR A 80 -6.89 -28.90 -20.93
N SER A 81 -6.86 -27.91 -21.84
CA SER A 81 -5.84 -26.86 -21.84
C SER A 81 -5.93 -25.97 -20.61
N THR A 82 -7.13 -25.57 -20.20
CA THR A 82 -7.38 -24.80 -18.98
C THR A 82 -6.98 -25.58 -17.74
N ASP A 83 -7.35 -26.87 -17.69
CA ASP A 83 -6.97 -27.76 -16.59
C ASP A 83 -5.45 -27.89 -16.44
N GLN A 84 -4.75 -28.20 -17.53
CA GLN A 84 -3.29 -28.32 -17.52
C GLN A 84 -2.57 -27.00 -17.14
N ARG A 85 -3.14 -25.86 -17.51
CA ARG A 85 -2.59 -24.56 -17.11
C ARG A 85 -2.76 -24.34 -15.61
N ALA A 86 -3.93 -24.61 -15.07
CA ALA A 86 -4.20 -24.49 -13.63
C ALA A 86 -3.31 -25.41 -12.79
N LEU A 87 -3.19 -26.68 -13.20
CA LEU A 87 -2.31 -27.65 -12.54
C LEU A 87 -0.84 -27.22 -12.52
N ARG A 88 -0.34 -26.71 -13.65
CA ARG A 88 1.05 -26.21 -13.70
C ARG A 88 1.29 -25.00 -12.81
N GLU A 89 0.34 -24.07 -12.75
CA GLU A 89 0.46 -22.91 -11.88
C GLU A 89 0.37 -23.31 -10.41
N TRP A 90 -0.55 -24.21 -10.06
CA TRP A 90 -0.67 -24.72 -8.70
C TRP A 90 0.60 -25.42 -8.25
N ALA A 91 1.15 -26.34 -9.05
CA ALA A 91 2.42 -26.99 -8.76
C ALA A 91 3.57 -25.99 -8.55
N ARG A 92 3.57 -24.90 -9.30
CA ARG A 92 4.56 -23.81 -9.15
C ARG A 92 4.37 -23.06 -7.83
N VAL A 93 3.15 -22.69 -7.48
CA VAL A 93 2.81 -22.05 -6.21
C VAL A 93 3.29 -22.88 -5.03
N GLN A 94 3.02 -24.20 -5.07
CA GLN A 94 3.47 -25.17 -4.06
C GLN A 94 5.00 -25.25 -3.99
N SER A 95 5.68 -25.38 -5.14
CA SER A 95 7.14 -25.50 -5.19
C SER A 95 7.88 -24.28 -4.66
N LEU A 96 7.26 -23.09 -4.76
CA LEU A 96 7.83 -21.83 -4.27
C LEU A 96 7.43 -21.52 -2.82
N GLY A 97 6.60 -22.33 -2.20
CA GLY A 97 6.10 -22.08 -0.85
C GLY A 97 5.27 -20.79 -0.74
N LEU A 98 4.59 -20.40 -1.82
CA LEU A 98 3.67 -19.27 -1.77
C LEU A 98 2.39 -19.71 -1.07
N TRP A 99 1.89 -18.89 -0.15
CA TRP A 99 0.57 -19.12 0.41
C TRP A 99 -0.52 -18.55 -0.50
N THR A 100 -1.74 -19.03 -0.30
CA THR A 100 -2.89 -18.64 -1.12
C THR A 100 -4.08 -18.26 -0.25
N TRP A 101 -4.82 -17.26 -0.68
CA TRP A 101 -6.13 -16.90 -0.15
C TRP A 101 -7.19 -17.16 -1.22
N SER A 102 -8.19 -17.97 -0.88
CA SER A 102 -9.29 -18.36 -1.74
C SER A 102 -10.56 -17.59 -1.34
N LEU A 103 -11.28 -17.05 -2.31
CA LEU A 103 -12.49 -16.24 -2.09
C LEU A 103 -13.59 -17.05 -1.39
N THR A 104 -13.70 -18.33 -1.67
CA THR A 104 -14.80 -19.20 -1.26
C THR A 104 -14.47 -20.08 -0.06
N LEU A 105 -13.40 -20.87 -0.15
CA LEU A 105 -12.96 -21.77 0.92
C LEU A 105 -11.57 -21.40 1.41
N GLY A 106 -11.43 -21.21 2.70
CA GLY A 106 -10.17 -20.90 3.34
C GLY A 106 -10.05 -19.44 3.75
N PRO A 107 -8.84 -19.05 4.18
CA PRO A 107 -8.60 -17.68 4.62
C PRO A 107 -8.70 -16.72 3.44
N TYR A 108 -9.39 -15.60 3.68
CA TYR A 108 -9.47 -14.49 2.73
C TYR A 108 -9.69 -13.18 3.49
N PRO A 109 -9.02 -12.06 3.14
CA PRO A 109 -9.18 -10.81 3.85
C PRO A 109 -10.64 -10.33 3.86
N HIS A 110 -11.18 -10.13 5.08
CA HIS A 110 -12.60 -9.85 5.28
C HIS A 110 -13.09 -8.64 4.47
N ASN A 111 -12.37 -7.52 4.56
CA ASN A 111 -12.76 -6.31 3.84
C ASN A 111 -12.75 -6.53 2.31
N LEU A 112 -11.73 -7.18 1.80
CA LEU A 112 -11.62 -7.43 0.37
C LEU A 112 -12.73 -8.38 -0.14
N LYS A 113 -13.15 -9.35 0.68
CA LYS A 113 -14.25 -10.27 0.36
C LYS A 113 -15.58 -9.57 0.11
N GLN A 114 -15.79 -8.41 0.73
CA GLN A 114 -17.01 -7.59 0.56
C GLN A 114 -17.03 -6.81 -0.76
N CYS A 115 -15.91 -6.71 -1.48
CA CYS A 115 -15.84 -5.98 -2.74
C CYS A 115 -16.51 -6.76 -3.87
N PRO A 116 -17.30 -6.09 -4.76
CA PRO A 116 -18.04 -6.76 -5.82
C PRO A 116 -17.14 -7.37 -6.91
N ASP A 117 -15.88 -7.04 -6.90
CA ASP A 117 -14.85 -7.50 -7.84
C ASP A 117 -13.63 -8.09 -7.11
N ALA A 118 -13.84 -8.66 -5.92
CA ALA A 118 -12.80 -9.33 -5.16
C ALA A 118 -12.06 -10.38 -6.01
N PRO A 119 -10.71 -10.47 -5.96
CA PRO A 119 -9.95 -11.52 -6.65
C PRO A 119 -10.43 -12.92 -6.26
N LEU A 120 -10.53 -13.82 -7.22
CA LEU A 120 -10.95 -15.22 -6.95
C LEU A 120 -9.93 -15.95 -6.06
N ILE A 121 -8.66 -15.68 -6.30
CA ILE A 121 -7.52 -16.21 -5.54
C ILE A 121 -6.43 -15.15 -5.46
N LEU A 122 -5.74 -15.11 -4.33
CA LEU A 122 -4.57 -14.27 -4.12
C LEU A 122 -3.39 -15.16 -3.74
N PHE A 123 -2.23 -14.82 -4.28
CA PHE A 123 -0.95 -15.41 -3.92
C PHE A 123 -0.18 -14.45 -3.03
N GLY A 124 0.59 -14.99 -2.10
CA GLY A 124 1.35 -14.17 -1.19
C GLY A 124 2.69 -14.73 -0.77
N GLN A 125 3.53 -13.82 -0.29
CA GLN A 125 4.83 -14.12 0.30
C GLN A 125 5.05 -13.25 1.53
N GLY A 126 5.69 -13.80 2.56
CA GLY A 126 5.97 -13.11 3.82
C GLY A 126 5.03 -13.53 4.96
N PRO A 127 5.20 -12.99 6.18
CA PRO A 127 4.48 -13.41 7.39
C PRO A 127 3.05 -12.86 7.50
N LEU A 128 2.36 -12.61 6.40
CA LEU A 128 1.01 -11.99 6.37
C LEU A 128 -0.05 -12.82 7.10
N ASN A 129 0.10 -14.14 7.14
CA ASN A 129 -0.81 -15.00 7.91
C ASN A 129 -0.76 -14.68 9.41
N ALA A 130 0.42 -14.31 9.93
CA ALA A 130 0.59 -13.90 11.33
C ALA A 130 -0.13 -12.57 11.64
N LEU A 131 -0.48 -11.77 10.63
CA LEU A 131 -1.21 -10.51 10.80
C LEU A 131 -2.71 -10.70 11.11
N GLY A 132 -3.23 -11.90 10.96
CA GLY A 132 -4.62 -12.21 11.29
C GLY A 132 -5.67 -11.50 10.44
N LEU A 133 -5.36 -11.20 9.19
CA LEU A 133 -6.25 -10.49 8.25
C LEU A 133 -7.56 -11.25 7.95
N ASN A 134 -7.55 -12.54 8.20
CA ASN A 134 -8.66 -13.47 7.93
C ASN A 134 -9.53 -13.72 9.17
N HIS A 135 -9.18 -13.16 10.32
CA HIS A 135 -9.84 -13.47 11.57
C HIS A 135 -11.02 -12.53 11.79
N PRO A 136 -12.28 -13.02 11.82
CA PRO A 136 -13.47 -12.16 11.95
C PRO A 136 -13.52 -11.37 13.26
N HIS A 137 -12.76 -11.80 14.29
CA HIS A 137 -12.72 -11.16 15.60
C HIS A 137 -11.40 -10.43 15.92
N ARG A 138 -10.43 -10.44 15.00
CA ARG A 138 -9.20 -9.66 15.11
C ARG A 138 -9.24 -8.54 14.06
N HIS A 139 -9.97 -7.48 14.36
CA HIS A 139 -9.99 -6.28 13.52
C HIS A 139 -8.62 -5.60 13.57
N ARG A 140 -7.75 -5.98 12.65
CA ARG A 140 -6.52 -5.21 12.39
C ARG A 140 -6.89 -3.98 11.60
N LYS A 141 -6.46 -2.81 12.07
CA LYS A 141 -6.63 -1.54 11.37
C LYS A 141 -5.73 -1.50 10.14
N LEU A 142 -6.31 -1.43 8.96
CA LEU A 142 -5.58 -1.35 7.70
C LEU A 142 -5.76 0.03 7.08
N ILE A 143 -4.64 0.66 6.71
CA ILE A 143 -4.62 1.95 6.02
C ILE A 143 -3.98 1.77 4.66
N SER A 144 -4.71 2.02 3.58
CA SER A 144 -4.13 2.16 2.25
C SER A 144 -3.53 3.54 2.08
N VAL A 145 -2.24 3.62 1.76
CA VAL A 145 -1.53 4.88 1.52
C VAL A 145 -1.10 4.91 0.07
N VAL A 146 -1.62 5.90 -0.67
CA VAL A 146 -1.41 6.02 -2.10
C VAL A 146 -1.08 7.45 -2.50
N GLY A 147 -0.44 7.61 -3.66
CA GLY A 147 -0.14 8.94 -4.17
C GLY A 147 0.63 8.96 -5.47
N THR A 148 1.18 10.12 -5.78
CA THR A 148 1.95 10.37 -6.98
C THR A 148 3.28 9.61 -6.99
N ARG A 149 3.73 9.25 -8.19
CA ARG A 149 5.09 8.70 -8.40
C ARG A 149 6.19 9.77 -8.30
N SER A 150 5.82 11.03 -8.45
CA SER A 150 6.71 12.21 -8.36
C SER A 150 6.40 12.98 -7.08
N MET A 151 6.64 12.33 -5.94
CA MET A 151 6.40 12.88 -4.61
C MET A 151 7.30 14.10 -4.35
N THR A 152 6.73 15.12 -3.73
CA THR A 152 7.47 16.30 -3.30
C THR A 152 8.11 16.11 -1.91
N PRO A 153 9.05 16.99 -1.50
CA PRO A 153 9.55 16.99 -0.13
C PRO A 153 8.43 17.14 0.92
N TYR A 154 7.37 17.90 0.60
CA TYR A 154 6.21 18.03 1.48
C TYR A 154 5.51 16.69 1.75
N GLY A 155 5.25 15.91 0.69
CA GLY A 155 4.67 14.57 0.84
C GLY A 155 5.58 13.60 1.60
N GLN A 156 6.91 13.73 1.40
CA GLN A 156 7.90 12.93 2.12
C GLN A 156 7.91 13.27 3.61
N ASP A 157 7.97 14.55 3.97
CA ASP A 157 7.97 15.01 5.37
C ASP A 157 6.67 14.59 6.07
N PHE A 158 5.52 14.74 5.38
CA PHE A 158 4.25 14.26 5.89
C PHE A 158 4.29 12.77 6.22
N LEU A 159 4.79 11.91 5.30
CA LEU A 159 4.86 10.47 5.51
C LEU A 159 5.79 10.08 6.66
N ILE A 160 6.94 10.75 6.79
CA ILE A 160 7.88 10.52 7.90
C ILE A 160 7.16 10.76 9.23
N ASP A 161 6.48 11.88 9.35
CA ASP A 161 5.77 12.25 10.56
C ASP A 161 4.56 11.35 10.83
N PHE A 162 3.75 11.12 9.80
CA PHE A 162 2.55 10.32 9.90
C PHE A 162 2.83 8.87 10.33
N MET A 163 3.85 8.22 9.72
CA MET A 163 4.20 6.84 10.08
C MET A 163 4.82 6.73 11.47
N ALA A 164 5.56 7.75 11.90
CA ALA A 164 6.09 7.75 13.24
C ALA A 164 4.99 7.96 14.30
N ASP A 165 3.96 8.75 14.00
CA ASP A 165 2.79 8.88 14.87
C ASP A 165 2.02 7.55 15.01
N LEU A 166 2.07 6.69 13.99
CA LEU A 166 1.42 5.38 13.99
C LEU A 166 2.22 4.26 14.69
N ALA A 167 3.48 4.47 15.07
CA ALA A 167 4.43 3.42 15.48
C ALA A 167 3.91 2.42 16.53
N THR A 168 3.03 2.85 17.45
CA THR A 168 2.51 1.99 18.55
C THR A 168 1.08 1.50 18.32
N THR A 169 0.48 1.83 17.20
CA THR A 169 -0.94 1.57 16.96
C THR A 169 -1.24 0.16 16.43
N GLY A 170 -0.20 -0.55 15.97
CA GLY A 170 -0.36 -1.86 15.32
C GLY A 170 -1.11 -1.82 13.99
N VAL A 171 -1.24 -0.65 13.38
CA VAL A 171 -1.82 -0.46 12.05
C VAL A 171 -0.99 -1.17 10.98
N ILE A 172 -1.65 -1.73 9.98
CA ILE A 172 -1.02 -2.31 8.81
C ILE A 172 -1.12 -1.32 7.64
N VAL A 173 0.01 -1.03 7.00
CA VAL A 173 0.08 -0.12 5.86
C VAL A 173 0.01 -0.90 4.55
N VAL A 174 -1.02 -0.64 3.74
CA VAL A 174 -1.23 -1.25 2.43
C VAL A 174 -0.84 -0.26 1.34
N SER A 175 -0.06 -0.70 0.35
CA SER A 175 0.28 0.13 -0.80
C SER A 175 0.65 -0.69 -2.03
N GLY A 176 1.03 -0.03 -3.12
CA GLY A 176 1.25 -0.67 -4.41
C GLY A 176 2.70 -0.88 -4.80
N LEU A 177 3.66 -0.65 -3.92
CA LEU A 177 5.10 -0.74 -4.22
C LEU A 177 5.54 0.13 -5.42
N ALA A 178 4.76 1.14 -5.78
CA ALA A 178 5.12 2.07 -6.84
C ALA A 178 6.19 3.07 -6.38
N GLN A 179 6.85 3.75 -7.32
CA GLN A 179 7.75 4.85 -7.01
C GLN A 179 6.98 6.00 -6.33
N GLY A 180 7.66 6.81 -5.53
CA GLY A 180 7.10 7.98 -4.85
C GLY A 180 6.40 7.62 -3.55
N VAL A 181 5.14 8.02 -3.39
CA VAL A 181 4.38 7.88 -2.14
C VAL A 181 4.32 6.43 -1.65
N ASP A 182 4.03 5.47 -2.54
CA ASP A 182 3.83 4.07 -2.14
C ASP A 182 5.05 3.49 -1.42
N ILE A 183 6.22 3.51 -2.08
CA ILE A 183 7.45 2.95 -1.49
C ILE A 183 7.90 3.74 -0.27
N CYS A 184 7.75 5.08 -0.28
CA CYS A 184 8.10 5.91 0.88
C CYS A 184 7.24 5.53 2.09
N ALA A 185 5.92 5.41 1.91
CA ALA A 185 5.00 5.01 2.97
C ALA A 185 5.40 3.66 3.58
N GLN A 186 5.70 2.67 2.75
CA GLN A 186 6.08 1.33 3.19
C GLN A 186 7.43 1.30 3.93
N LEU A 187 8.43 2.03 3.44
CA LEU A 187 9.74 2.11 4.11
C LEU A 187 9.65 2.87 5.44
N GLN A 188 8.88 3.95 5.50
CA GLN A 188 8.66 4.67 6.76
C GLN A 188 7.82 3.84 7.74
N ALA A 189 6.83 3.09 7.27
CA ALA A 189 6.09 2.14 8.10
C ALA A 189 7.02 1.08 8.71
N HIS A 190 7.84 0.41 7.87
CA HIS A 190 8.82 -0.56 8.36
C HIS A 190 9.79 0.03 9.39
N LYS A 191 10.35 1.24 9.12
CA LYS A 191 11.26 1.95 10.05
C LYS A 191 10.61 2.19 11.42
N ASN A 192 9.30 2.33 11.47
CA ASN A 192 8.54 2.56 12.69
C ASN A 192 7.88 1.27 13.25
N GLY A 193 8.31 0.09 12.81
CA GLY A 193 7.83 -1.20 13.32
C GLY A 193 6.41 -1.58 12.86
N LEU A 194 5.87 -0.90 11.85
CA LEU A 194 4.54 -1.18 11.30
C LEU A 194 4.62 -2.21 10.17
N PRO A 195 3.77 -3.25 10.20
CA PRO A 195 3.67 -4.20 9.11
C PRO A 195 3.18 -3.55 7.80
N THR A 196 3.66 -4.06 6.66
CA THR A 196 3.26 -3.54 5.35
C THR A 196 2.77 -4.64 4.41
N ILE A 197 1.78 -4.32 3.58
CA ILE A 197 1.31 -5.19 2.49
C ILE A 197 1.57 -4.48 1.16
N SER A 198 2.39 -5.12 0.33
CA SER A 198 2.64 -4.64 -1.04
C SER A 198 1.74 -5.39 -2.01
N CYS A 199 0.76 -4.71 -2.60
CA CYS A 199 -0.05 -5.28 -3.67
C CYS A 199 0.70 -5.16 -5.00
N LEU A 200 0.94 -6.26 -5.71
CA LEU A 200 1.66 -6.26 -6.98
C LEU A 200 0.69 -6.27 -8.17
N ALA A 201 1.11 -5.64 -9.26
CA ALA A 201 0.38 -5.63 -10.54
C ALA A 201 0.95 -6.62 -11.56
N HIS A 202 1.57 -7.69 -11.08
CA HIS A 202 2.26 -8.72 -11.87
C HIS A 202 2.51 -9.96 -11.01
N GLY A 203 2.95 -11.05 -11.63
CA GLY A 203 3.36 -12.26 -10.92
C GLY A 203 4.64 -12.05 -10.09
N MET A 204 4.85 -12.89 -9.08
CA MET A 204 5.93 -12.76 -8.11
C MET A 204 7.33 -13.10 -8.64
N HIS A 205 7.46 -13.52 -9.91
CA HIS A 205 8.78 -13.76 -10.54
C HIS A 205 9.61 -12.48 -10.73
N GLN A 206 8.99 -11.33 -10.67
CA GLN A 206 9.64 -10.03 -10.87
C GLN A 206 9.15 -8.99 -9.86
N ILE A 207 9.87 -7.88 -9.80
CA ILE A 207 9.46 -6.68 -9.05
C ILE A 207 9.48 -5.49 -10.00
N TYR A 208 8.42 -4.69 -9.94
CA TYR A 208 8.32 -3.46 -10.71
C TYR A 208 7.98 -2.27 -9.80
N PRO A 209 8.77 -1.18 -9.86
CA PRO A 209 10.01 -1.00 -10.65
C PRO A 209 11.15 -1.89 -10.12
N ALA A 210 12.06 -2.31 -11.02
CA ALA A 210 13.10 -3.30 -10.70
C ALA A 210 14.06 -2.86 -9.57
N HIS A 211 14.30 -1.53 -9.44
CA HIS A 211 15.15 -0.98 -8.39
C HIS A 211 14.55 -1.11 -6.98
N HIS A 212 13.26 -1.39 -6.83
CA HIS A 212 12.63 -1.66 -5.53
C HIS A 212 12.95 -3.06 -5.00
N LYS A 213 13.53 -3.96 -5.81
CA LYS A 213 13.95 -5.30 -5.37
C LYS A 213 14.87 -5.26 -4.13
N LYS A 214 15.71 -4.23 -4.03
CA LYS A 214 16.61 -4.04 -2.89
C LYS A 214 15.89 -3.83 -1.54
N HIS A 215 14.63 -3.41 -1.55
CA HIS A 215 13.83 -3.17 -0.35
C HIS A 215 13.03 -4.39 0.12
N LEU A 216 12.96 -5.45 -0.71
CA LEU A 216 12.15 -6.63 -0.37
C LEU A 216 12.55 -7.30 0.95
N PRO A 217 13.85 -7.49 1.27
CA PRO A 217 14.21 -8.10 2.55
C PRO A 217 13.56 -7.39 3.73
N LEU A 218 13.61 -6.05 3.75
CA LEU A 218 13.01 -5.23 4.81
C LEU A 218 11.47 -5.37 4.85
N LEU A 219 10.82 -5.28 3.69
CA LEU A 219 9.36 -5.32 3.61
C LEU A 219 8.80 -6.71 3.98
N LEU A 220 9.58 -7.78 3.76
CA LEU A 220 9.19 -9.15 4.08
C LEU A 220 9.47 -9.54 5.55
N GLU A 221 10.20 -8.75 6.31
CA GLU A 221 10.45 -9.03 7.74
C GLU A 221 9.17 -8.97 8.58
N GLN A 222 8.33 -7.96 8.35
CA GLN A 222 7.14 -7.68 9.15
C GLN A 222 5.86 -7.64 8.33
N GLY A 223 5.97 -7.79 7.02
CA GLY A 223 4.87 -7.64 6.10
C GLY A 223 4.92 -8.66 4.97
N GLY A 224 4.43 -8.29 3.78
CA GLY A 224 4.53 -9.19 2.65
C GLY A 224 4.04 -8.63 1.33
N LEU A 225 4.11 -9.46 0.34
CA LEU A 225 3.66 -9.22 -1.02
C LEU A 225 2.40 -10.00 -1.30
N ILE A 226 1.45 -9.41 -2.00
CA ILE A 226 0.26 -10.11 -2.50
C ILE A 226 0.02 -9.78 -3.96
N THR A 227 -0.54 -10.72 -4.69
CA THR A 227 -0.94 -10.54 -6.08
C THR A 227 -2.09 -11.47 -6.48
N GLU A 228 -2.92 -11.04 -7.44
CA GLU A 228 -3.89 -11.91 -8.11
C GLU A 228 -3.34 -12.55 -9.40
N TYR A 229 -2.12 -12.13 -9.81
CA TYR A 229 -1.51 -12.55 -11.07
C TYR A 229 -0.69 -13.83 -10.90
N TRP A 230 -0.71 -14.68 -11.90
CA TRP A 230 0.06 -15.92 -11.91
C TRP A 230 1.55 -15.62 -11.91
N TYR A 231 2.34 -16.56 -11.39
CA TYR A 231 3.75 -16.34 -11.10
C TYR A 231 4.55 -15.73 -12.24
N GLY A 232 4.33 -16.19 -13.49
CA GLY A 232 5.07 -15.72 -14.68
C GLY A 232 4.45 -14.51 -15.39
N GLU A 233 3.36 -13.93 -14.90
CA GLU A 233 2.70 -12.79 -15.55
C GLU A 233 3.53 -11.51 -15.43
N ARG A 234 3.86 -10.91 -16.57
CA ARG A 234 4.63 -9.66 -16.63
C ARG A 234 3.75 -8.46 -16.35
N ALA A 235 4.37 -7.40 -15.80
CA ALA A 235 3.69 -6.13 -15.56
C ALA A 235 3.21 -5.50 -16.88
N GLN A 236 1.94 -5.11 -16.93
CA GLN A 236 1.30 -4.39 -18.03
C GLN A 236 0.55 -3.17 -17.50
N PRO A 237 0.44 -2.06 -18.26
CA PRO A 237 -0.21 -0.84 -17.79
C PRO A 237 -1.61 -1.04 -17.20
N ALA A 238 -2.46 -1.84 -17.86
CA ALA A 238 -3.82 -2.13 -17.42
C ALA A 238 -3.87 -2.85 -16.06
N GLN A 239 -2.87 -3.67 -15.76
CA GLN A 239 -2.79 -4.42 -14.50
C GLN A 239 -2.55 -3.50 -13.28
N PHE A 240 -1.85 -2.39 -13.46
CA PHE A 240 -1.68 -1.40 -12.38
C PHE A 240 -3.00 -0.76 -11.98
N VAL A 241 -3.84 -0.44 -12.97
CA VAL A 241 -5.18 0.09 -12.73
C VAL A 241 -6.05 -0.95 -12.03
N ARG A 242 -6.04 -2.18 -12.56
CA ARG A 242 -6.82 -3.29 -12.01
C ARG A 242 -6.40 -3.65 -10.58
N ARG A 243 -5.09 -3.68 -10.28
CA ARG A 243 -4.57 -3.97 -8.95
C ARG A 243 -5.05 -2.96 -7.89
N ASN A 244 -5.26 -1.69 -8.27
CA ASN A 244 -5.64 -0.64 -7.31
C ASN A 244 -6.93 -0.98 -6.55
N ARG A 245 -7.82 -1.80 -7.10
CA ARG A 245 -9.00 -2.30 -6.39
C ARG A 245 -8.66 -3.17 -5.17
N ILE A 246 -7.55 -3.91 -5.24
CA ILE A 246 -7.08 -4.72 -4.12
C ILE A 246 -6.57 -3.81 -2.99
N ILE A 247 -5.82 -2.74 -3.33
CA ILE A 247 -5.37 -1.75 -2.36
C ILE A 247 -6.59 -1.11 -1.67
N ALA A 248 -7.54 -0.57 -2.45
CA ALA A 248 -8.73 0.09 -1.93
C ALA A 248 -9.62 -0.86 -1.10
N GLY A 249 -9.76 -2.11 -1.55
CA GLY A 249 -10.66 -3.10 -0.93
C GLY A 249 -10.12 -3.73 0.35
N LEU A 250 -8.80 -3.85 0.51
CA LEU A 250 -8.19 -4.42 1.70
C LEU A 250 -8.39 -3.57 2.94
N SER A 251 -8.36 -2.25 2.79
CA SER A 251 -8.28 -1.32 3.91
C SER A 251 -9.63 -0.69 4.24
N GLU A 252 -9.83 -0.33 5.49
CA GLU A 252 -11.00 0.42 5.96
C GLU A 252 -10.94 1.88 5.52
N VAL A 253 -9.73 2.40 5.33
CA VAL A 253 -9.48 3.77 4.92
C VAL A 253 -8.38 3.85 3.87
N THR A 254 -8.57 4.74 2.89
CA THR A 254 -7.55 5.09 1.89
C THR A 254 -7.11 6.52 2.10
N LEU A 255 -5.81 6.74 2.34
CA LEU A 255 -5.18 8.03 2.47
C LEU A 255 -4.44 8.39 1.17
N VAL A 256 -4.85 9.48 0.53
CA VAL A 256 -4.15 10.08 -0.62
C VAL A 256 -3.24 11.18 -0.11
N VAL A 257 -1.92 10.99 -0.25
CA VAL A 257 -0.93 11.96 0.27
C VAL A 257 -0.70 13.11 -0.71
N GLU A 258 -0.40 12.79 -1.95
CA GLU A 258 -0.28 13.74 -3.06
C GLU A 258 -0.80 13.08 -4.33
N SER A 259 -1.57 13.80 -5.11
CA SER A 259 -2.02 13.35 -6.43
C SER A 259 -2.40 14.51 -7.33
N PRO A 260 -1.94 14.53 -8.59
CA PRO A 260 -2.55 15.40 -9.61
C PRO A 260 -3.98 14.90 -9.90
N ARG A 261 -4.82 15.78 -10.49
CA ARG A 261 -6.23 15.49 -10.81
C ARG A 261 -6.45 14.18 -11.59
N LYS A 262 -5.56 13.90 -12.54
CA LYS A 262 -5.59 12.68 -13.37
C LYS A 262 -4.56 11.63 -12.94
N GLY A 263 -4.18 11.63 -11.65
CA GLY A 263 -3.24 10.67 -11.09
C GLY A 263 -3.82 9.26 -10.95
N GLY A 264 -3.00 8.22 -11.10
CA GLY A 264 -3.42 6.83 -10.88
C GLY A 264 -3.92 6.57 -9.45
N SER A 265 -3.43 7.31 -8.45
CA SER A 265 -3.90 7.27 -7.06
C SER A 265 -5.34 7.75 -6.91
N MET A 266 -5.82 8.66 -7.80
CA MET A 266 -7.23 9.06 -7.79
C MET A 266 -8.16 7.94 -8.21
N ILE A 267 -7.70 7.00 -9.04
CA ILE A 267 -8.48 5.78 -9.37
C ILE A 267 -8.67 4.95 -8.09
N THR A 268 -7.62 4.77 -7.29
CA THR A 268 -7.73 4.07 -6.00
C THR A 268 -8.67 4.81 -5.04
N ALA A 269 -8.61 6.14 -4.99
CA ALA A 269 -9.50 6.96 -4.18
C ALA A 269 -10.98 6.77 -4.54
N HIS A 270 -11.30 6.76 -5.84
CA HIS A 270 -12.67 6.54 -6.32
C HIS A 270 -13.13 5.10 -6.08
N LEU A 271 -12.26 4.11 -6.23
CA LEU A 271 -12.55 2.72 -5.90
C LEU A 271 -12.85 2.55 -4.40
N ALA A 272 -12.07 3.19 -3.51
CA ALA A 272 -12.33 3.17 -2.07
C ALA A 272 -13.75 3.68 -1.76
N LYS A 273 -14.16 4.80 -2.35
CA LYS A 273 -15.53 5.31 -2.18
C LYS A 273 -16.59 4.37 -2.74
N SER A 274 -16.36 3.73 -3.89
CA SER A 274 -17.30 2.78 -4.47
C SER A 274 -17.45 1.49 -3.64
N TYR A 275 -16.45 1.18 -2.80
CA TYR A 275 -16.51 0.06 -1.84
C TYR A 275 -16.96 0.52 -0.44
N GLU A 276 -17.48 1.73 -0.33
CA GLU A 276 -17.94 2.31 0.95
C GLU A 276 -16.82 2.41 2.00
N ARG A 277 -15.56 2.53 1.55
CA ARG A 277 -14.42 2.77 2.42
C ARG A 277 -14.24 4.25 2.69
N THR A 278 -13.71 4.57 3.86
CA THR A 278 -13.39 5.96 4.20
C THR A 278 -12.28 6.46 3.29
N LEU A 279 -12.49 7.62 2.68
CA LEU A 279 -11.47 8.32 1.90
C LEU A 279 -10.94 9.50 2.69
N CYS A 280 -9.62 9.56 2.81
CA CYS A 280 -8.90 10.66 3.42
C CYS A 280 -7.91 11.26 2.41
N ALA A 281 -7.63 12.54 2.54
CA ALA A 281 -6.63 13.20 1.71
C ALA A 281 -5.83 14.23 2.52
N VAL A 282 -4.55 14.36 2.17
CA VAL A 282 -3.66 15.34 2.74
C VAL A 282 -3.86 16.67 1.98
N PRO A 283 -4.10 17.78 2.67
CA PRO A 283 -4.23 19.07 2.01
C PRO A 283 -2.87 19.54 1.48
N GLY A 284 -2.89 20.17 0.32
CA GLY A 284 -1.72 20.83 -0.25
C GLY A 284 -1.98 22.30 -0.50
N ARG A 285 -1.01 23.00 -1.12
CA ARG A 285 -1.19 24.38 -1.54
C ARG A 285 -2.10 24.47 -2.76
N THR A 286 -2.94 25.47 -2.84
CA THR A 286 -3.93 25.66 -3.94
C THR A 286 -3.32 25.73 -5.33
N GLY A 287 -2.08 26.23 -5.45
CA GLY A 287 -1.34 26.30 -6.73
C GLY A 287 -0.49 25.07 -7.04
N ASP A 288 -0.45 24.06 -6.18
CA ASP A 288 0.39 22.88 -6.35
C ASP A 288 -0.33 21.81 -7.16
N LEU A 289 0.20 21.54 -8.36
CA LEU A 289 -0.36 20.54 -9.28
C LEU A 289 -0.37 19.12 -8.69
N ASN A 290 0.61 18.80 -7.86
CA ASN A 290 0.70 17.49 -7.21
C ASN A 290 -0.33 17.29 -6.10
N SER A 291 -0.95 18.35 -5.60
CA SER A 291 -2.00 18.30 -4.59
C SER A 291 -3.40 18.54 -5.15
N ALA A 292 -3.51 18.89 -6.43
CA ALA A 292 -4.78 19.28 -7.04
C ALA A 292 -5.86 18.21 -6.96
N GLY A 293 -5.52 16.93 -7.09
CA GLY A 293 -6.47 15.83 -6.93
C GLY A 293 -6.94 15.66 -5.48
N CYS A 294 -6.05 15.84 -4.50
CA CYS A 294 -6.39 15.82 -3.07
C CYS A 294 -7.36 16.96 -2.75
N LEU A 295 -7.08 18.17 -3.23
CA LEU A 295 -7.95 19.34 -3.02
C LEU A 295 -9.33 19.15 -3.67
N ASP A 296 -9.40 18.58 -4.88
CA ASP A 296 -10.67 18.33 -5.56
C ASP A 296 -11.58 17.35 -4.80
N VAL A 297 -11.03 16.31 -4.16
CA VAL A 297 -11.84 15.38 -3.36
C VAL A 297 -12.22 15.98 -2.01
N LEU A 298 -11.34 16.78 -1.39
CA LEU A 298 -11.62 17.49 -0.13
C LEU A 298 -12.67 18.59 -0.31
N ALA A 299 -12.76 19.19 -1.48
CA ALA A 299 -13.75 20.22 -1.78
C ALA A 299 -15.19 19.67 -1.97
N ARG A 300 -15.35 18.35 -2.10
CA ARG A 300 -16.66 17.71 -2.26
C ARG A 300 -17.24 17.40 -0.88
N PRO A 301 -18.46 17.88 -0.55
CA PRO A 301 -19.10 17.54 0.71
C PRO A 301 -19.18 16.03 0.93
N ASP A 302 -18.84 15.58 2.12
CA ASP A 302 -18.92 14.18 2.59
C ASP A 302 -18.21 13.13 1.69
N TYR A 303 -17.31 13.59 0.81
CA TYR A 303 -16.60 12.69 -0.10
C TYR A 303 -15.28 12.20 0.48
N ALA A 304 -14.47 13.11 1.03
CA ALA A 304 -13.19 12.79 1.64
C ALA A 304 -12.96 13.63 2.90
N HIS A 305 -12.25 13.06 3.87
CA HIS A 305 -11.85 13.72 5.10
C HIS A 305 -10.44 14.29 5.00
N LEU A 306 -10.26 15.50 5.53
CA LEU A 306 -8.97 16.16 5.60
C LEU A 306 -8.12 15.54 6.70
N VAL A 307 -6.89 15.15 6.37
CA VAL A 307 -5.91 14.58 7.31
C VAL A 307 -4.62 15.40 7.28
N ARG A 308 -4.29 16.04 8.38
CA ARG A 308 -3.06 16.80 8.62
C ARG A 308 -2.00 15.99 9.38
N HIS A 309 -2.47 15.04 10.20
CA HIS A 309 -1.68 14.17 11.07
C HIS A 309 -2.48 12.90 11.43
N ALA A 310 -1.84 11.91 12.01
CA ALA A 310 -2.47 10.62 12.32
C ALA A 310 -3.71 10.75 13.22
N ALA A 311 -3.74 11.70 14.17
CA ALA A 311 -4.90 11.90 15.04
C ALA A 311 -6.18 12.31 14.29
N ASP A 312 -6.07 13.05 13.17
CA ASP A 312 -7.24 13.36 12.35
C ASP A 312 -7.83 12.08 11.74
N LEU A 313 -6.98 11.20 11.20
CA LEU A 313 -7.42 9.94 10.62
C LEU A 313 -8.11 9.05 11.67
N PHE A 314 -7.51 8.90 12.85
CA PHE A 314 -8.06 8.08 13.93
C PHE A 314 -9.43 8.60 14.38
N ARG A 315 -9.59 9.92 14.49
CA ARG A 315 -10.86 10.55 14.84
C ARG A 315 -11.93 10.26 13.76
N HIS A 316 -11.59 10.38 12.47
CA HIS A 316 -12.53 10.07 11.38
C HIS A 316 -12.94 8.60 11.35
N MET A 317 -12.04 7.71 11.77
CA MET A 317 -12.29 6.28 11.81
C MET A 317 -12.97 5.81 13.11
N GLY A 318 -13.10 6.67 14.12
CA GLY A 318 -13.57 6.26 15.45
C GLY A 318 -12.63 5.25 16.13
N TRP A 319 -11.33 5.33 15.86
CA TRP A 319 -10.33 4.45 16.46
C TRP A 319 -9.81 5.06 17.75
N ASP A 320 -10.39 4.69 18.89
CA ASP A 320 -10.17 5.35 20.19
C ASP A 320 -8.80 5.03 20.82
N ASP A 321 -8.09 4.01 20.33
CA ASP A 321 -6.82 3.55 20.90
C ASP A 321 -5.62 4.44 20.47
N PHE A 322 -5.86 5.54 19.77
CA PHE A 322 -4.79 6.43 19.37
C PHE A 322 -4.34 7.30 20.54
N VAL A 323 -3.21 6.96 21.10
CA VAL A 323 -2.49 7.84 22.01
C VAL A 323 -1.44 8.59 21.20
N PRO A 324 -1.60 9.90 20.96
CA PRO A 324 -0.59 10.68 20.27
C PRO A 324 0.73 10.47 21.01
N GLN A 325 1.73 9.96 20.32
CA GLN A 325 3.06 10.03 20.90
C GLN A 325 3.42 11.50 20.99
N THR A 326 3.50 12.02 22.21
CA THR A 326 4.21 13.26 22.44
C THR A 326 5.65 12.98 22.00
N ARG A 327 5.94 13.28 20.74
CA ARG A 327 7.32 13.38 20.31
C ARG A 327 7.97 14.38 21.27
N LYS A 328 8.77 13.88 22.19
CA LYS A 328 9.89 14.68 22.64
C LYS A 328 10.66 14.93 21.34
N GLN A 329 10.39 16.05 20.68
CA GLN A 329 11.37 16.58 19.76
C GLN A 329 12.64 16.57 20.59
N VAL A 330 13.57 15.72 20.24
CA VAL A 330 14.95 15.92 20.64
C VAL A 330 15.31 17.20 19.88
N VAL A 331 14.94 18.33 20.49
CA VAL A 331 15.46 19.61 20.05
C VAL A 331 16.94 19.45 20.35
N PRO A 332 17.80 19.33 19.33
CA PRO A 332 19.23 19.26 19.62
C PRO A 332 19.55 20.45 20.50
N GLU A 333 20.31 20.25 21.55
CA GLU A 333 20.76 21.37 22.38
C GLU A 333 21.53 22.32 21.47
N LEU A 334 20.83 23.32 20.98
CA LEU A 334 21.40 24.33 20.11
C LEU A 334 22.17 25.32 20.97
N ASN A 335 23.41 25.57 20.62
CA ASN A 335 24.17 26.66 21.22
C ASN A 335 23.59 28.04 20.83
N LEU A 336 23.98 29.09 21.52
CA LEU A 336 23.44 30.45 21.30
C LEU A 336 23.55 30.90 19.85
N ALA A 337 24.67 30.64 19.18
CA ALA A 337 24.87 31.01 17.78
C ALA A 337 23.90 30.28 16.85
N GLN A 338 23.66 28.99 17.05
CA GLN A 338 22.69 28.19 16.29
C GLN A 338 21.26 28.69 16.54
N GLN A 339 20.93 29.05 17.79
CA GLN A 339 19.61 29.61 18.12
C GLN A 339 19.36 30.95 17.40
N ASP A 340 20.36 31.82 17.35
CA ASP A 340 20.26 33.13 16.71
C ASP A 340 20.05 32.99 15.19
N VAL A 341 20.86 32.17 14.54
CA VAL A 341 20.74 31.91 13.11
C VAL A 341 19.39 31.27 12.77
N LEU A 342 18.93 30.30 13.57
CA LEU A 342 17.64 29.66 13.36
C LEU A 342 16.47 30.62 13.59
N ARG A 343 16.58 31.52 14.57
CA ARG A 343 15.58 32.57 14.83
C ARG A 343 15.46 33.53 13.64
N ALA A 344 16.56 34.02 13.12
CA ALA A 344 16.61 34.89 11.95
C ALA A 344 16.03 34.18 10.72
N LEU A 345 16.38 32.90 10.51
CA LEU A 345 15.82 32.10 9.42
C LEU A 345 14.30 31.90 9.55
N ARG A 346 13.79 31.64 10.76
CA ARG A 346 12.33 31.49 11.00
C ARG A 346 11.57 32.79 10.75
N GLN A 347 12.14 33.94 11.08
CA GLN A 347 11.52 35.24 10.82
C GLN A 347 11.38 35.53 9.31
N ARG A 348 12.37 35.11 8.50
CA ARG A 348 12.34 35.29 7.05
C ARG A 348 11.55 34.20 6.31
N GLY A 349 11.31 33.04 6.93
CA GLY A 349 10.72 31.88 6.30
C GLY A 349 11.68 31.12 5.37
N ARG A 350 12.54 31.85 4.62
CA ARG A 350 13.66 31.33 3.82
C ARG A 350 14.77 32.38 3.71
N ALA A 351 16.02 31.94 3.71
CA ALA A 351 17.16 32.84 3.58
C ALA A 351 18.38 32.14 2.98
N THR A 352 19.30 32.91 2.41
CA THR A 352 20.65 32.48 2.06
C THR A 352 21.59 32.76 3.25
N ALA A 353 22.81 32.20 3.23
CA ALA A 353 23.83 32.49 4.24
C ALA A 353 24.16 33.99 4.32
N ASP A 354 24.17 34.70 3.18
CA ASP A 354 24.43 36.15 3.15
C ASP A 354 23.34 36.94 3.87
N HIS A 355 22.07 36.60 3.65
CA HIS A 355 20.96 37.24 4.38
C HIS A 355 21.08 37.05 5.89
N LEU A 356 21.39 35.83 6.32
CA LEU A 356 21.53 35.53 7.73
C LEU A 356 22.80 36.11 8.36
N SER A 357 23.87 36.27 7.58
CA SER A 357 25.07 36.97 7.98
C SER A 357 24.78 38.44 8.38
N VAL A 358 23.97 39.11 7.55
CA VAL A 358 23.55 40.50 7.84
C VAL A 358 22.67 40.53 9.12
N ASP A 359 21.69 39.65 9.22
CA ASP A 359 20.73 39.66 10.33
C ASP A 359 21.36 39.29 11.69
N THR A 360 22.36 38.42 11.68
CA THR A 360 23.00 37.92 12.89
C THR A 360 24.33 38.64 13.21
N HIS A 361 24.78 39.57 12.34
CA HIS A 361 26.06 40.24 12.43
C HIS A 361 27.25 39.27 12.56
N ARG A 362 27.19 38.11 11.89
CA ARG A 362 28.22 37.06 11.86
C ARG A 362 28.84 36.93 10.48
N PRO A 363 30.12 36.57 10.38
CA PRO A 363 30.74 36.25 9.09
C PRO A 363 30.00 35.18 8.35
N VAL A 364 29.88 35.29 7.02
CA VAL A 364 29.17 34.31 6.15
C VAL A 364 29.73 32.89 6.33
N SER A 365 31.05 32.75 6.50
CA SER A 365 31.70 31.47 6.74
C SER A 365 31.24 30.78 8.04
N GLU A 366 31.04 31.55 9.12
CA GLU A 366 30.53 31.06 10.39
C GLU A 366 29.06 30.65 10.23
N VAL A 367 28.24 31.48 9.59
CA VAL A 367 26.82 31.18 9.34
C VAL A 367 26.67 29.93 8.48
N MET A 368 27.51 29.71 7.46
CA MET A 368 27.50 28.49 6.66
C MET A 368 27.81 27.25 7.50
N GLY A 369 28.82 27.33 8.40
CA GLY A 369 29.12 26.22 9.33
C GLY A 369 27.94 25.89 10.27
N ILE A 370 27.27 26.92 10.79
CA ILE A 370 26.07 26.78 11.62
C ILE A 370 24.93 26.17 10.83
N LEU A 371 24.65 26.65 9.60
CA LEU A 371 23.60 26.13 8.74
C LEU A 371 23.82 24.66 8.39
N LEU A 372 25.06 24.27 8.08
CA LEU A 372 25.40 22.88 7.83
C LEU A 372 25.17 22.01 9.06
N GLY A 373 25.57 22.47 10.25
CA GLY A 373 25.29 21.78 11.50
C GLY A 373 23.80 21.61 11.77
N LEU A 374 22.99 22.64 11.50
CA LEU A 374 21.54 22.60 11.65
C LEU A 374 20.87 21.72 10.58
N GLU A 375 21.44 21.63 9.38
CA GLU A 375 20.98 20.72 8.31
C GLU A 375 21.25 19.26 8.70
N ILE A 376 22.45 18.93 9.20
CA ILE A 376 22.81 17.61 9.72
C ILE A 376 21.92 17.22 10.92
N ALA A 377 21.60 18.19 11.80
CA ALA A 377 20.68 18.00 12.91
C ALA A 377 19.20 17.95 12.48
N GLU A 378 18.92 18.00 11.19
CA GLU A 378 17.59 17.99 10.59
C GLU A 378 16.63 19.10 11.09
N VAL A 379 17.14 20.24 11.51
CA VAL A 379 16.37 21.40 11.99
C VAL A 379 15.96 22.33 10.85
N LEU A 380 16.67 22.29 9.75
CA LEU A 380 16.40 23.00 8.50
C LEU A 380 16.77 22.12 7.28
N TYR A 381 16.43 22.56 6.09
CA TYR A 381 16.85 21.91 4.84
C TYR A 381 17.27 22.96 3.79
N ARG A 382 18.19 22.55 2.94
CA ARG A 382 18.67 23.35 1.82
C ARG A 382 17.80 23.10 0.58
N VAL A 383 17.43 24.16 -0.12
CA VAL A 383 16.72 24.09 -1.40
C VAL A 383 17.59 24.65 -2.54
N GLU A 384 17.17 24.43 -3.78
CA GLU A 384 17.90 24.92 -4.94
C GLU A 384 18.22 26.40 -4.86
N GLY A 385 19.39 26.81 -5.41
CA GLY A 385 19.85 28.19 -5.38
C GLY A 385 20.51 28.63 -4.07
N GLY A 386 20.87 27.69 -3.18
CA GLY A 386 21.58 28.01 -1.93
C GLY A 386 20.70 28.62 -0.83
N TRP A 387 19.37 28.47 -0.96
CA TRP A 387 18.42 28.91 0.07
C TRP A 387 18.26 27.82 1.15
N PHE A 388 18.05 28.27 2.39
CA PHE A 388 17.73 27.45 3.55
C PHE A 388 16.31 27.76 4.02
N VAL A 389 15.62 26.72 4.47
CA VAL A 389 14.22 26.80 4.96
C VAL A 389 14.18 26.07 6.32
N PRO A 390 13.63 26.70 7.37
CA PRO A 390 13.50 26.04 8.65
C PRO A 390 12.45 24.92 8.59
N LYS A 391 12.72 23.79 9.21
CA LYS A 391 11.64 22.87 9.54
C LYS A 391 10.71 23.58 10.52
N THR A 392 9.46 23.74 10.15
CA THR A 392 8.45 24.35 11.01
C THR A 392 8.25 23.47 12.23
N ALA A 393 8.51 24.01 13.42
CA ALA A 393 8.05 23.38 14.65
C ALA A 393 6.52 23.30 14.57
N ARG A 394 5.98 22.10 14.51
CA ARG A 394 4.53 21.89 14.61
C ARG A 394 4.17 21.99 16.10
N ASN A 395 3.32 22.97 16.44
CA ASN A 395 2.61 23.02 17.72
C ASN A 395 1.61 21.87 17.84
#